data_9fc546a2721dd4a4a3d67449b742175b
#
_entry.id   9fc546a2721dd4a4a3d67449b742175b
#
_cell.length_a   1.000
_cell.length_b   1.000
_cell.length_c   1.000
_cell.angle_alpha   90.00
_cell.angle_beta   90.00
_cell.angle_gamma   90.00
#
_symmetry.space_group_name_H-M   'P 1'
#
loop_
_entity.id
_entity.type
_entity.pdbx_description
1 polymer ?
#
loop_
_entity_poly.entity_id
_entity_poly.type
_entity_poly.pdbx_seq_one_letter_code
_entity_poly.pdbx_strand_id
1 'polypeptide(L)'
;MSNTPQSPEGIVRSARERGAQNLERQYNTPAWAGPRPLVFPIDTSAPAALPDARWATAALAELRAGLDAGEITSLGLIRLYLERIRRLDLGRLNSVIELNPDAFIDAQARDAEPARGPLHGIPILLKDNIGVRGPMRTTAGAWALRDAVCDRDSAVAARLRAAGAVLLGKANLSEWANWTTDGMPNGFSSVGGQTRNPHGRFEVSGSSSGSAVAVAAGLCAAAIGSETWGSLVAPASANAVVTLKPSLGLVSRDRIIPITEATDTAGPIARSVTDLAAVLDVLAGLDPADPETEAARPLAGTRFSARLDPAGLRGKKVGIVRQTHDLDPDAPAWRERLAAALRAAGASVVETPPQMLGETRFRDDFMTVAHYDFKRGVNAYLTATGAPMASLADIVAFNAADPAKRVPWGQTLLAASEAHTVTPEAYAEARTRNRAGARARIDDLLRANGCDLLAGTGSASFIPFAMAGAPALTLPLGRRASGEPMGATLIGRFLEDGELVAAGYALEEALAAGKA
;
A
#
# COMPACT_ATOMS: atom_id res chain seq x y z
N MET A 1 -24.46 -10.54 -23.28
CA MET A 1 -25.28 -9.88 -22.25
C MET A 1 -25.49 -8.44 -22.69
N SER A 2 -26.73 -7.95 -22.73
CA SER A 2 -27.10 -6.65 -23.31
C SER A 2 -26.44 -5.49 -22.56
N ASN A 3 -25.64 -4.70 -23.28
CA ASN A 3 -25.02 -3.45 -22.80
C ASN A 3 -26.06 -2.32 -22.74
N THR A 4 -27.12 -2.46 -21.96
CA THR A 4 -27.99 -1.33 -21.67
C THR A 4 -27.29 -0.44 -20.65
N PRO A 5 -27.12 0.87 -20.90
CA PRO A 5 -26.54 1.77 -19.92
C PRO A 5 -27.34 1.71 -18.61
N GLN A 6 -26.71 1.31 -17.53
CA GLN A 6 -27.37 1.31 -16.22
C GLN A 6 -27.68 2.76 -15.81
N SER A 7 -28.86 2.98 -15.21
CA SER A 7 -29.15 4.28 -14.62
C SER A 7 -28.16 4.60 -13.50
N PRO A 8 -27.91 5.89 -13.22
CA PRO A 8 -27.04 6.32 -12.11
C PRO A 8 -27.38 5.64 -10.78
N GLU A 9 -28.67 5.51 -10.47
CA GLU A 9 -29.17 4.81 -9.27
C GLU A 9 -28.86 3.31 -9.29
N GLY A 10 -28.92 2.70 -10.48
CA GLY A 10 -28.55 1.29 -10.68
C GLY A 10 -27.04 1.05 -10.44
N ILE A 11 -26.18 1.98 -10.87
CA ILE A 11 -24.73 1.92 -10.61
C ILE A 11 -24.44 2.01 -9.11
N VAL A 12 -25.07 2.98 -8.41
CA VAL A 12 -24.90 3.17 -6.96
C VAL A 12 -25.37 1.94 -6.19
N ARG A 13 -26.56 1.42 -6.53
CA ARG A 13 -27.11 0.22 -5.89
C ARG A 13 -26.18 -1.00 -6.10
N SER A 14 -25.75 -1.27 -7.32
CA SER A 14 -24.83 -2.38 -7.61
C SER A 14 -23.49 -2.26 -6.88
N ALA A 15 -22.96 -1.03 -6.75
CA ALA A 15 -21.71 -0.81 -6.02
C ALA A 15 -21.87 -1.06 -4.51
N ARG A 16 -22.99 -0.61 -3.91
CA ARG A 16 -23.31 -0.88 -2.49
C ARG A 16 -23.53 -2.37 -2.21
N GLU A 17 -24.25 -3.06 -3.08
CA GLU A 17 -24.47 -4.50 -2.97
C GLU A 17 -23.16 -5.29 -3.04
N ARG A 18 -22.27 -4.94 -3.98
CA ARG A 18 -20.92 -5.55 -4.05
C ARG A 18 -20.09 -5.27 -2.80
N GLY A 19 -20.13 -4.04 -2.28
CA GLY A 19 -19.45 -3.67 -1.04
C GLY A 19 -19.92 -4.50 0.14
N ALA A 20 -21.24 -4.64 0.32
CA ALA A 20 -21.82 -5.46 1.38
C ALA A 20 -21.47 -6.96 1.24
N GLN A 21 -21.52 -7.50 0.01
CA GLN A 21 -21.11 -8.89 -0.25
C GLN A 21 -19.63 -9.13 0.04
N ASN A 22 -18.75 -8.19 -0.33
CA ASN A 22 -17.33 -8.32 -0.03
C ASN A 22 -17.06 -8.30 1.46
N LEU A 23 -17.72 -7.40 2.20
CA LEU A 23 -17.61 -7.34 3.65
C LEU A 23 -18.08 -8.66 4.30
N GLU A 24 -19.20 -9.19 3.86
CA GLU A 24 -19.71 -10.48 4.36
C GLU A 24 -18.74 -11.63 4.05
N ARG A 25 -18.24 -11.73 2.82
CA ARG A 25 -17.23 -12.72 2.44
C ARG A 25 -15.97 -12.60 3.31
N GLN A 26 -15.48 -11.39 3.53
CA GLN A 26 -14.30 -11.14 4.37
C GLN A 26 -14.48 -11.69 5.79
N TYR A 27 -15.66 -11.54 6.40
CA TYR A 27 -15.90 -11.99 7.78
C TYR A 27 -16.42 -13.41 7.91
N ASN A 28 -16.98 -14.00 6.85
CA ASN A 28 -17.37 -15.41 6.81
C ASN A 28 -16.19 -16.32 6.41
N THR A 29 -15.12 -15.77 5.83
CA THR A 29 -13.89 -16.52 5.60
C THR A 29 -13.12 -16.62 6.92
N PRO A 30 -12.63 -17.82 7.33
CA PRO A 30 -11.77 -17.94 8.50
C PRO A 30 -10.58 -17.01 8.41
N ALA A 31 -10.21 -16.35 9.51
CA ALA A 31 -9.03 -15.48 9.54
C ALA A 31 -7.78 -16.24 9.10
N TRP A 32 -7.70 -17.50 9.57
CA TRP A 32 -6.68 -18.44 9.12
C TRP A 32 -7.33 -19.51 8.24
N ALA A 33 -7.12 -19.48 6.97
CA ALA A 33 -7.49 -20.52 6.01
C ALA A 33 -6.28 -21.03 5.21
N GLY A 34 -5.12 -20.40 5.42
CA GLY A 34 -3.89 -20.71 4.71
C GLY A 34 -3.25 -22.01 5.20
N PRO A 35 -2.50 -22.67 4.33
CA PRO A 35 -1.86 -23.95 4.62
C PRO A 35 -0.57 -23.83 5.42
N ARG A 36 -0.06 -22.63 5.59
CA ARG A 36 1.23 -22.41 6.23
C ARG A 36 1.06 -21.68 7.56
N PRO A 37 1.34 -22.37 8.69
CA PRO A 37 1.31 -21.72 9.99
C PRO A 37 2.41 -20.66 10.08
N LEU A 38 2.13 -19.57 10.79
CA LEU A 38 3.11 -18.56 11.12
C LEU A 38 4.14 -19.17 12.09
N VAL A 39 5.39 -19.26 11.65
CA VAL A 39 6.49 -19.79 12.45
C VAL A 39 7.21 -18.63 13.14
N PHE A 40 7.22 -18.65 14.46
CA PHE A 40 7.94 -17.65 15.23
C PHE A 40 9.44 -17.97 15.28
N PRO A 41 10.32 -16.98 15.14
CA PRO A 41 11.75 -17.16 15.28
C PRO A 41 12.08 -17.57 16.73
N ILE A 42 13.17 -18.34 16.88
CA ILE A 42 13.63 -18.81 18.18
C ILE A 42 14.53 -17.74 18.80
N ASP A 43 14.14 -17.23 19.94
CA ASP A 43 14.98 -16.33 20.75
C ASP A 43 15.98 -17.16 21.54
N THR A 44 17.24 -17.14 21.14
CA THR A 44 18.35 -17.82 21.82
C THR A 44 19.09 -16.92 22.80
N SER A 45 18.69 -15.66 22.91
CA SER A 45 19.29 -14.69 23.83
C SER A 45 18.79 -14.87 25.27
N ALA A 46 19.50 -14.26 26.22
CA ALA A 46 19.10 -14.32 27.63
C ALA A 46 17.67 -13.78 27.82
N PRO A 47 16.86 -14.42 28.67
CA PRO A 47 15.52 -13.93 29.00
C PRO A 47 15.59 -12.51 29.54
N ALA A 48 14.75 -11.62 29.00
CA ALA A 48 14.58 -10.26 29.49
C ALA A 48 13.09 -9.93 29.56
N ALA A 49 12.72 -9.00 30.43
CA ALA A 49 11.38 -8.47 30.47
C ALA A 49 11.03 -7.80 29.12
N LEU A 50 9.75 -7.87 28.75
CA LEU A 50 9.28 -7.12 27.60
C LEU A 50 9.41 -5.61 27.88
N PRO A 51 9.79 -4.82 26.87
CA PRO A 51 9.73 -3.37 26.96
C PRO A 51 8.32 -2.86 27.25
N ASP A 52 8.23 -1.61 27.73
CA ASP A 52 6.95 -0.93 27.90
C ASP A 52 6.14 -0.94 26.58
N ALA A 53 4.85 -1.23 26.71
CA ALA A 53 3.94 -1.33 25.58
C ALA A 53 3.81 0.00 24.77
N ARG A 54 4.17 1.15 25.38
CA ARG A 54 4.19 2.46 24.69
C ARG A 54 5.05 2.44 23.42
N TRP A 55 6.15 1.68 23.42
CA TRP A 55 7.06 1.57 22.30
C TRP A 55 6.43 0.92 21.05
N ALA A 56 5.37 0.15 21.22
CA ALA A 56 4.71 -0.50 20.07
C ALA A 56 4.09 0.48 19.07
N THR A 57 3.71 1.67 19.54
CA THR A 57 3.06 2.70 18.72
C THR A 57 3.81 4.04 18.75
N ALA A 58 4.98 4.08 19.38
CA ALA A 58 5.83 5.26 19.38
C ALA A 58 6.23 5.69 17.96
N ALA A 59 6.42 6.99 17.75
CA ALA A 59 6.92 7.52 16.50
C ALA A 59 8.35 7.04 16.22
N LEU A 60 8.77 7.00 14.95
CA LEU A 60 10.13 6.54 14.60
C LEU A 60 11.23 7.37 15.28
N ALA A 61 11.01 8.68 15.40
CA ALA A 61 11.95 9.56 16.11
C ALA A 61 12.05 9.23 17.61
N GLU A 62 10.93 8.89 18.26
CA GLU A 62 10.91 8.46 19.67
C GLU A 62 11.60 7.10 19.85
N LEU A 63 11.31 6.14 18.94
CA LEU A 63 12.00 4.85 18.93
C LEU A 63 13.51 5.04 18.77
N ARG A 64 13.93 5.91 17.83
CA ARG A 64 15.35 6.19 17.64
C ARG A 64 15.99 6.83 18.86
N ALA A 65 15.34 7.82 19.45
CA ALA A 65 15.82 8.45 20.68
C ALA A 65 15.94 7.46 21.84
N GLY A 66 14.94 6.59 22.01
CA GLY A 66 14.97 5.53 23.04
C GLY A 66 16.09 4.51 22.82
N LEU A 67 16.38 4.14 21.55
CA LEU A 67 17.50 3.29 21.20
C LEU A 67 18.85 3.98 21.47
N ASP A 68 18.98 5.26 21.14
CA ASP A 68 20.22 6.06 21.40
C ASP A 68 20.46 6.26 22.90
N ALA A 69 19.40 6.42 23.69
CA ALA A 69 19.47 6.56 25.15
C ALA A 69 19.64 5.23 25.88
N GLY A 70 19.52 4.08 25.18
CA GLY A 70 19.55 2.75 25.81
C GLY A 70 18.30 2.44 26.63
N GLU A 71 17.20 3.20 26.48
CA GLU A 71 15.91 2.93 27.14
C GLU A 71 15.22 1.69 26.57
N ILE A 72 15.52 1.38 25.32
CA ILE A 72 15.06 0.20 24.60
C ILE A 72 16.17 -0.29 23.67
N THR A 73 16.16 -1.57 23.30
CA THR A 73 17.05 -2.15 22.29
C THR A 73 16.27 -2.60 21.06
N SER A 74 16.93 -2.75 19.93
CA SER A 74 16.34 -3.37 18.73
C SER A 74 15.81 -4.76 19.03
N LEU A 75 16.57 -5.56 19.79
CA LEU A 75 16.16 -6.87 20.27
C LEU A 75 14.89 -6.78 21.12
N GLY A 76 14.80 -5.78 22.02
CA GLY A 76 13.61 -5.52 22.82
C GLY A 76 12.38 -5.19 21.97
N LEU A 77 12.55 -4.37 20.93
CA LEU A 77 11.48 -4.07 19.97
C LEU A 77 11.00 -5.33 19.22
N ILE A 78 11.92 -6.19 18.78
CA ILE A 78 11.54 -7.47 18.13
C ILE A 78 10.70 -8.32 19.10
N ARG A 79 11.12 -8.49 20.35
CA ARG A 79 10.35 -9.22 21.36
C ARG A 79 8.95 -8.64 21.56
N LEU A 80 8.85 -7.32 21.68
CA LEU A 80 7.59 -6.62 21.85
C LEU A 80 6.64 -6.86 20.67
N TYR A 81 7.12 -6.68 19.43
CA TYR A 81 6.29 -6.87 18.23
C TYR A 81 5.90 -8.34 18.04
N LEU A 82 6.81 -9.30 18.27
CA LEU A 82 6.47 -10.73 18.17
C LEU A 82 5.42 -11.15 19.19
N GLU A 83 5.48 -10.65 20.44
CA GLU A 83 4.45 -10.92 21.43
C GLU A 83 3.10 -10.28 21.04
N ARG A 84 3.11 -9.07 20.50
CA ARG A 84 1.89 -8.43 19.97
C ARG A 84 1.31 -9.19 18.80
N ILE A 85 2.13 -9.66 17.86
CA ILE A 85 1.70 -10.50 16.74
C ILE A 85 1.04 -11.78 17.28
N ARG A 86 1.64 -12.45 18.25
CA ARG A 86 1.05 -13.65 18.87
C ARG A 86 -0.33 -13.38 19.47
N ARG A 87 -0.50 -12.26 20.17
CA ARG A 87 -1.73 -11.94 20.89
C ARG A 87 -2.82 -11.32 20.05
N LEU A 88 -2.47 -10.46 19.10
CA LEU A 88 -3.42 -9.61 18.36
C LEU A 88 -3.63 -10.06 16.91
N ASP A 89 -2.60 -10.67 16.31
CA ASP A 89 -2.62 -10.98 14.88
C ASP A 89 -2.97 -12.43 14.58
N LEU A 90 -2.31 -13.36 15.25
CA LEU A 90 -2.44 -14.79 14.96
C LEU A 90 -3.88 -15.28 15.14
N GLY A 91 -4.50 -15.73 14.03
CA GLY A 91 -5.89 -16.21 13.99
C GLY A 91 -6.95 -15.13 14.24
N ARG A 92 -6.56 -13.85 14.28
CA ARG A 92 -7.44 -12.69 14.51
C ARG A 92 -7.36 -11.68 13.39
N LEU A 93 -6.33 -10.79 13.40
CA LEU A 93 -6.12 -9.79 12.36
C LEU A 93 -5.48 -10.39 11.11
N ASN A 94 -4.58 -11.34 11.31
CA ASN A 94 -3.93 -12.12 10.26
C ASN A 94 -3.23 -11.23 9.21
N SER A 95 -2.53 -10.21 9.70
CA SER A 95 -1.83 -9.21 8.89
C SER A 95 -0.41 -9.62 8.52
N VAL A 96 0.19 -10.55 9.29
CA VAL A 96 1.54 -11.08 9.07
C VAL A 96 1.43 -12.48 8.45
N ILE A 97 2.10 -12.69 7.31
CA ILE A 97 2.07 -13.96 6.57
C ILE A 97 3.32 -14.81 6.83
N GLU A 98 4.45 -14.16 7.14
CA GLU A 98 5.72 -14.80 7.48
C GLU A 98 6.55 -13.92 8.40
N LEU A 99 7.26 -14.52 9.33
CA LEU A 99 8.23 -13.86 10.20
C LEU A 99 9.65 -14.17 9.73
N ASN A 100 10.55 -13.21 9.88
CA ASN A 100 11.97 -13.41 9.61
C ASN A 100 12.57 -14.35 10.66
N PRO A 101 13.06 -15.56 10.29
CA PRO A 101 13.70 -16.47 11.24
C PRO A 101 14.93 -15.87 11.91
N ASP A 102 15.61 -14.93 11.22
CA ASP A 102 16.85 -14.29 11.69
C ASP A 102 16.60 -12.97 12.43
N ALA A 103 15.32 -12.60 12.70
CA ALA A 103 14.97 -11.29 13.27
C ALA A 103 15.71 -10.98 14.58
N PHE A 104 15.93 -11.97 15.45
CA PHE A 104 16.68 -11.79 16.70
C PHE A 104 18.17 -11.54 16.44
N ILE A 105 18.77 -12.29 15.52
CA ILE A 105 20.19 -12.15 15.15
C ILE A 105 20.42 -10.78 14.50
N ASP A 106 19.53 -10.40 13.58
CA ASP A 106 19.59 -9.10 12.91
C ASP A 106 19.49 -7.95 13.94
N ALA A 107 18.57 -8.05 14.89
CA ALA A 107 18.38 -7.04 15.94
C ALA A 107 19.59 -6.93 16.88
N GLN A 108 20.15 -8.06 17.33
CA GLN A 108 21.37 -8.06 18.14
C GLN A 108 22.55 -7.42 17.41
N ALA A 109 22.69 -7.69 16.11
CA ALA A 109 23.71 -7.06 15.30
C ALA A 109 23.52 -5.52 15.23
N ARG A 110 22.26 -5.06 15.11
CA ARG A 110 21.97 -3.60 15.14
C ARG A 110 22.29 -2.97 16.48
N ASP A 111 21.96 -3.65 17.59
CA ASP A 111 22.27 -3.15 18.94
C ASP A 111 23.79 -3.03 19.19
N ALA A 112 24.62 -3.82 18.47
CA ALA A 112 26.09 -3.80 18.60
C ALA A 112 26.79 -2.82 17.65
N GLU A 113 26.06 -2.22 16.68
CA GLU A 113 26.63 -1.35 15.66
C GLU A 113 26.33 0.14 15.93
N PRO A 114 27.19 1.07 15.46
CA PRO A 114 26.85 2.49 15.43
C PRO A 114 25.59 2.75 14.58
N ALA A 115 24.75 3.69 15.00
CA ALA A 115 23.54 4.05 14.29
C ALA A 115 23.88 4.57 12.87
N ARG A 116 23.18 4.07 11.85
CA ARG A 116 23.35 4.42 10.43
C ARG A 116 22.34 5.47 9.96
N GLY A 117 21.40 5.87 10.81
CA GLY A 117 20.34 6.81 10.50
C GLY A 117 19.04 6.53 11.24
N PRO A 118 17.93 7.19 10.87
CA PRO A 118 16.67 7.15 11.63
C PRO A 118 16.00 5.78 11.68
N LEU A 119 16.30 4.89 10.74
CA LEU A 119 15.72 3.54 10.70
C LEU A 119 16.63 2.45 11.29
N HIS A 120 17.82 2.81 11.81
CA HIS A 120 18.72 1.81 12.37
C HIS A 120 18.12 1.13 13.61
N GLY A 121 18.04 -0.20 13.59
CA GLY A 121 17.46 -1.04 14.65
C GLY A 121 15.92 -1.05 14.66
N ILE A 122 15.26 -0.39 13.71
CA ILE A 122 13.79 -0.26 13.64
C ILE A 122 13.18 -1.46 12.89
N PRO A 123 12.22 -2.21 13.50
CA PRO A 123 11.56 -3.34 12.85
C PRO A 123 10.51 -2.89 11.83
N ILE A 124 10.63 -3.37 10.58
CA ILE A 124 9.77 -3.04 9.44
C ILE A 124 9.22 -4.31 8.79
N LEU A 125 7.95 -4.29 8.38
CA LEU A 125 7.31 -5.34 7.59
C LEU A 125 7.28 -4.97 6.11
N LEU A 126 7.44 -5.98 5.24
CA LEU A 126 7.33 -5.82 3.79
C LEU A 126 6.12 -6.60 3.26
N LYS A 127 5.33 -6.01 2.38
CA LYS A 127 4.26 -6.73 1.66
C LYS A 127 4.84 -7.95 0.94
N ASP A 128 4.11 -9.06 0.93
CA ASP A 128 4.64 -10.35 0.48
C ASP A 128 4.83 -10.49 -1.04
N ASN A 129 4.70 -9.41 -1.79
CA ASN A 129 5.15 -9.33 -3.17
C ASN A 129 6.52 -8.65 -3.34
N ILE A 130 7.14 -8.14 -2.26
CA ILE A 130 8.45 -7.46 -2.28
C ILE A 130 9.53 -8.49 -1.96
N GLY A 131 10.44 -8.72 -2.89
CA GLY A 131 11.51 -9.70 -2.80
C GLY A 131 12.52 -9.41 -1.68
N VAL A 132 12.86 -10.45 -0.92
CA VAL A 132 13.86 -10.40 0.16
C VAL A 132 14.78 -11.59 0.03
N ARG A 133 16.09 -11.37 0.01
CA ARG A 133 17.08 -12.45 0.08
C ARG A 133 17.11 -13.08 1.47
N GLY A 134 17.22 -14.38 1.52
CA GLY A 134 17.36 -15.12 2.77
C GLY A 134 16.25 -16.14 2.96
N PRO A 135 15.95 -16.53 4.21
CA PRO A 135 15.02 -17.61 4.48
C PRO A 135 13.56 -17.24 4.29
N MET A 136 13.23 -15.94 4.22
CA MET A 136 11.86 -15.49 3.97
C MET A 136 11.46 -15.72 2.51
N ARG A 137 10.22 -16.16 2.33
CA ARG A 137 9.65 -16.40 1.01
C ARG A 137 9.01 -15.11 0.47
N THR A 138 8.78 -15.07 -0.82
CA THR A 138 8.07 -14.00 -1.52
C THR A 138 7.03 -14.66 -2.42
N THR A 139 5.77 -14.66 -1.95
CA THR A 139 4.75 -15.53 -2.52
C THR A 139 3.62 -14.80 -3.24
N ALA A 140 3.54 -13.46 -3.12
CA ALA A 140 2.34 -12.70 -3.48
C ALA A 140 1.05 -13.29 -2.87
N GLY A 141 1.16 -14.00 -1.75
CA GLY A 141 0.07 -14.72 -1.10
C GLY A 141 -0.40 -15.97 -1.84
N ALA A 142 0.20 -16.33 -2.97
CA ALA A 142 -0.23 -17.40 -3.86
C ALA A 142 0.34 -18.77 -3.49
N TRP A 143 -0.54 -19.78 -3.45
CA TRP A 143 -0.14 -21.15 -3.16
C TRP A 143 0.91 -21.68 -4.15
N ALA A 144 0.86 -21.27 -5.40
CA ALA A 144 1.81 -21.65 -6.43
C ALA A 144 3.25 -21.20 -6.10
N LEU A 145 3.41 -20.12 -5.35
CA LEU A 145 4.70 -19.56 -4.95
C LEU A 145 5.02 -19.75 -3.46
N ARG A 146 4.29 -20.63 -2.75
CA ARG A 146 4.41 -20.79 -1.29
C ARG A 146 5.81 -21.12 -0.78
N ASP A 147 6.66 -21.68 -1.64
CA ASP A 147 8.04 -22.06 -1.33
C ASP A 147 9.06 -21.20 -2.08
N ALA A 148 8.63 -20.15 -2.79
CA ALA A 148 9.49 -19.29 -3.57
C ALA A 148 10.35 -18.38 -2.68
N VAL A 149 11.67 -18.49 -2.82
CA VAL A 149 12.65 -17.59 -2.22
C VAL A 149 13.22 -16.66 -3.29
N CYS A 150 13.68 -15.48 -2.88
CA CYS A 150 14.29 -14.52 -3.79
C CYS A 150 15.82 -14.69 -3.77
N ASP A 151 16.46 -14.66 -4.94
CA ASP A 151 17.90 -14.79 -5.13
C ASP A 151 18.70 -13.64 -4.49
N ARG A 152 18.11 -12.46 -4.48
CA ARG A 152 18.66 -11.23 -3.89
C ARG A 152 17.57 -10.34 -3.34
N ASP A 153 17.95 -9.37 -2.53
CA ASP A 153 17.02 -8.35 -2.07
C ASP A 153 16.47 -7.50 -3.24
N SER A 154 15.20 -7.12 -3.16
CA SER A 154 14.69 -6.00 -3.92
C SER A 154 15.44 -4.72 -3.56
N ALA A 155 15.42 -3.71 -4.44
CA ALA A 155 15.99 -2.40 -4.09
C ALA A 155 15.41 -1.83 -2.79
N VAL A 156 14.13 -2.05 -2.54
CA VAL A 156 13.44 -1.69 -1.29
C VAL A 156 14.06 -2.37 -0.08
N ALA A 157 14.21 -3.67 -0.10
CA ALA A 157 14.78 -4.45 1.02
C ALA A 157 16.26 -4.11 1.23
N ALA A 158 17.03 -3.97 0.14
CA ALA A 158 18.45 -3.63 0.19
C ALA A 158 18.68 -2.26 0.84
N ARG A 159 17.90 -1.24 0.46
CA ARG A 159 17.98 0.10 1.03
C ARG A 159 17.61 0.13 2.51
N LEU A 160 16.57 -0.57 2.91
CA LEU A 160 16.19 -0.69 4.33
C LEU A 160 17.29 -1.36 5.14
N ARG A 161 17.87 -2.46 4.67
CA ARG A 161 19.02 -3.12 5.33
C ARG A 161 20.25 -2.19 5.40
N ALA A 162 20.55 -1.46 4.32
CA ALA A 162 21.63 -0.49 4.30
C ALA A 162 21.44 0.64 5.31
N ALA A 163 20.20 1.09 5.53
CA ALA A 163 19.83 2.05 6.57
C ALA A 163 19.82 1.44 7.99
N GLY A 164 20.09 0.14 8.12
CA GLY A 164 20.14 -0.56 9.41
C GLY A 164 18.78 -0.99 9.94
N ALA A 165 17.71 -0.92 9.16
CA ALA A 165 16.41 -1.44 9.58
C ALA A 165 16.46 -2.96 9.76
N VAL A 166 15.62 -3.48 10.67
CA VAL A 166 15.42 -4.92 10.85
C VAL A 166 14.17 -5.34 10.10
N LEU A 167 14.31 -6.26 9.15
CA LEU A 167 13.17 -6.82 8.44
C LEU A 167 12.49 -7.84 9.36
N LEU A 168 11.37 -7.45 9.96
CA LEU A 168 10.62 -8.27 10.92
C LEU A 168 9.94 -9.46 10.25
N GLY A 169 9.51 -9.31 8.99
CA GLY A 169 8.79 -10.34 8.26
C GLY A 169 8.07 -9.79 7.03
N LYS A 170 7.12 -10.61 6.56
CA LYS A 170 6.27 -10.31 5.41
C LYS A 170 4.83 -10.06 5.86
N ALA A 171 4.23 -9.01 5.32
CA ALA A 171 2.83 -8.67 5.55
C ALA A 171 1.92 -9.36 4.52
N ASN A 172 0.77 -9.88 4.99
CA ASN A 172 -0.26 -10.46 4.14
C ASN A 172 -0.85 -9.41 3.18
N LEU A 173 -1.52 -9.87 2.12
CA LEU A 173 -2.04 -9.02 1.05
C LEU A 173 -3.26 -9.68 0.42
N SER A 174 -4.01 -8.95 -0.39
CA SER A 174 -4.89 -9.59 -1.37
C SER A 174 -4.02 -10.31 -2.39
N GLU A 175 -4.28 -11.59 -2.61
CA GLU A 175 -3.45 -12.48 -3.45
C GLU A 175 -3.18 -11.89 -4.83
N TRP A 176 -1.91 -11.99 -5.31
CA TRP A 176 -1.41 -11.37 -6.54
C TRP A 176 -1.67 -9.85 -6.60
N ALA A 177 -1.55 -9.17 -5.45
CA ALA A 177 -1.89 -7.76 -5.33
C ALA A 177 -3.32 -7.42 -5.81
N ASN A 178 -4.26 -8.35 -5.60
CA ASN A 178 -5.67 -8.33 -6.03
C ASN A 178 -5.88 -8.65 -7.53
N TRP A 179 -4.92 -9.35 -8.17
CA TRP A 179 -5.00 -9.73 -9.58
C TRP A 179 -5.37 -11.21 -9.80
N THR A 180 -5.83 -11.93 -8.77
CA THR A 180 -6.25 -13.34 -8.90
C THR A 180 -7.56 -13.48 -9.65
N THR A 181 -8.60 -12.80 -9.18
CA THR A 181 -9.97 -12.88 -9.73
C THR A 181 -10.83 -11.69 -9.32
N ASP A 182 -11.84 -11.39 -10.11
CA ASP A 182 -12.86 -10.42 -9.74
C ASP A 182 -13.68 -10.93 -8.53
N GLY A 183 -13.95 -10.00 -7.58
CA GLY A 183 -14.83 -10.29 -6.43
C GLY A 183 -14.20 -11.12 -5.31
N MET A 184 -12.90 -11.37 -5.33
CA MET A 184 -12.18 -11.89 -4.17
C MET A 184 -12.22 -10.86 -3.03
N PRO A 185 -12.46 -11.27 -1.76
CA PRO A 185 -12.42 -10.34 -0.65
C PRO A 185 -11.03 -9.75 -0.48
N ASN A 186 -10.97 -8.44 -0.23
CA ASN A 186 -9.70 -7.77 0.05
C ASN A 186 -9.02 -8.38 1.28
N GLY A 187 -7.70 -8.47 1.23
CA GLY A 187 -6.89 -9.03 2.31
C GLY A 187 -6.90 -10.56 2.38
N PHE A 188 -7.52 -11.24 1.43
CA PHE A 188 -7.44 -12.70 1.33
C PHE A 188 -6.24 -13.14 0.49
N SER A 189 -5.54 -14.17 0.99
CA SER A 189 -4.55 -14.92 0.21
C SER A 189 -4.62 -16.41 0.52
N SER A 190 -4.33 -17.26 -0.46
CA SER A 190 -4.39 -18.71 -0.27
C SER A 190 -3.27 -19.24 0.64
N VAL A 191 -2.18 -18.51 0.79
CA VAL A 191 -1.08 -18.82 1.73
C VAL A 191 -1.37 -18.27 3.13
N GLY A 192 -1.83 -17.01 3.24
CA GLY A 192 -1.95 -16.29 4.51
C GLY A 192 -3.35 -16.28 5.10
N GLY A 193 -4.40 -16.64 4.34
CA GLY A 193 -5.80 -16.49 4.78
C GLY A 193 -6.29 -15.05 4.75
N GLN A 194 -7.32 -14.74 5.53
CA GLN A 194 -8.04 -13.46 5.50
C GLN A 194 -7.51 -12.48 6.54
N THR A 195 -6.96 -11.35 6.08
CA THR A 195 -6.65 -10.19 6.93
C THR A 195 -7.93 -9.44 7.31
N ARG A 196 -8.01 -8.94 8.53
CA ARG A 196 -9.17 -8.23 9.08
C ARG A 196 -8.82 -6.84 9.58
N ASN A 197 -9.80 -5.94 9.52
CA ASN A 197 -9.65 -4.56 9.99
C ASN A 197 -9.49 -4.51 11.53
N PRO A 198 -8.48 -3.80 12.08
CA PRO A 198 -8.21 -3.76 13.52
C PRO A 198 -9.21 -2.90 14.29
N HIS A 199 -10.01 -2.09 13.60
CA HIS A 199 -10.95 -1.16 14.22
C HIS A 199 -12.35 -1.73 14.40
N GLY A 200 -12.64 -2.91 13.86
CA GLY A 200 -13.94 -3.56 13.96
C GLY A 200 -14.29 -4.38 12.73
N ARG A 201 -15.57 -4.72 12.63
CA ARG A 201 -16.11 -5.46 11.46
C ARG A 201 -16.31 -4.51 10.28
N PHE A 202 -15.21 -3.99 9.74
CA PHE A 202 -15.19 -3.08 8.61
C PHE A 202 -14.38 -3.66 7.45
N GLU A 203 -14.55 -3.10 6.27
CA GLU A 203 -13.75 -3.43 5.09
C GLU A 203 -12.26 -3.16 5.39
N VAL A 204 -11.41 -4.16 5.15
CA VAL A 204 -9.96 -4.02 5.36
C VAL A 204 -9.28 -3.30 4.21
N SER A 205 -9.94 -3.35 3.04
CA SER A 205 -9.39 -2.87 1.77
C SER A 205 -8.09 -3.59 1.37
N GLY A 206 -7.54 -3.24 0.22
CA GLY A 206 -6.34 -3.91 -0.33
C GLY A 206 -5.73 -3.16 -1.52
N SER A 207 -4.68 -3.74 -2.04
CA SER A 207 -4.10 -5.07 -1.73
C SER A 207 -3.04 -5.06 -0.62
N SER A 208 -2.54 -3.92 -0.14
CA SER A 208 -1.56 -3.84 0.98
C SER A 208 -2.24 -3.95 2.34
N SER A 209 -3.20 -4.87 2.46
CA SER A 209 -4.06 -5.04 3.65
C SER A 209 -3.27 -5.32 4.91
N GLY A 210 -2.39 -6.33 4.88
CA GLY A 210 -1.58 -6.71 6.02
C GLY A 210 -0.61 -5.62 6.44
N SER A 211 0.00 -4.90 5.48
CA SER A 211 0.91 -3.79 5.79
C SER A 211 0.18 -2.67 6.55
N ALA A 212 -1.02 -2.28 6.10
CA ALA A 212 -1.81 -1.24 6.76
C ALA A 212 -2.32 -1.68 8.14
N VAL A 213 -2.84 -2.92 8.25
CA VAL A 213 -3.34 -3.49 9.52
C VAL A 213 -2.22 -3.63 10.54
N ALA A 214 -1.05 -4.11 10.14
CA ALA A 214 0.09 -4.29 11.05
C ALA A 214 0.54 -2.95 11.65
N VAL A 215 0.62 -1.89 10.85
CA VAL A 215 0.95 -0.53 11.34
C VAL A 215 -0.13 0.00 12.26
N ALA A 216 -1.40 -0.12 11.86
CA ALA A 216 -2.54 0.36 12.65
C ALA A 216 -2.66 -0.32 14.01
N ALA A 217 -2.35 -1.63 14.07
CA ALA A 217 -2.41 -2.42 15.31
C ALA A 217 -1.11 -2.39 16.15
N GLY A 218 -0.09 -1.64 15.71
CA GLY A 218 1.22 -1.56 16.40
C GLY A 218 1.93 -2.91 16.44
N LEU A 219 1.98 -3.62 15.32
CA LEU A 219 2.68 -4.90 15.15
C LEU A 219 4.05 -4.72 14.48
N CYS A 220 4.35 -3.51 14.05
CA CYS A 220 5.63 -3.05 13.52
C CYS A 220 5.72 -1.53 13.65
N ALA A 221 6.92 -0.97 13.47
CA ALA A 221 7.12 0.48 13.50
C ALA A 221 6.58 1.14 12.23
N ALA A 222 6.86 0.56 11.07
CA ALA A 222 6.36 0.94 9.77
C ALA A 222 6.27 -0.29 8.86
N ALA A 223 5.60 -0.18 7.72
CA ALA A 223 5.55 -1.22 6.72
C ALA A 223 5.71 -0.65 5.31
N ILE A 224 6.12 -1.50 4.36
CA ILE A 224 6.14 -1.15 2.94
C ILE A 224 5.03 -1.92 2.25
N GLY A 225 4.23 -1.20 1.49
CA GLY A 225 3.23 -1.74 0.59
C GLY A 225 3.60 -1.57 -0.88
N SER A 226 2.69 -1.91 -1.76
CA SER A 226 2.80 -1.63 -3.19
C SER A 226 1.44 -1.26 -3.76
N GLU A 227 1.44 -0.47 -4.80
CA GLU A 227 0.22 -0.05 -5.49
C GLU A 227 0.37 -0.13 -7.00
N THR A 228 -0.68 -0.64 -7.64
CA THR A 228 -0.94 -0.55 -9.06
C THR A 228 -2.05 0.47 -9.32
N TRP A 229 -3.16 0.34 -8.58
CA TRP A 229 -4.29 1.25 -8.58
C TRP A 229 -5.04 1.14 -7.24
N GLY A 230 -4.79 2.07 -6.32
CA GLY A 230 -5.47 2.15 -5.03
C GLY A 230 -4.88 1.31 -3.90
N SER A 231 -3.90 0.43 -4.17
CA SER A 231 -3.46 -0.61 -3.23
C SER A 231 -2.56 -0.13 -2.06
N LEU A 232 -2.22 1.15 -2.00
CA LEU A 232 -1.64 1.84 -0.83
C LEU A 232 -2.69 2.74 -0.19
N VAL A 233 -3.27 3.63 -0.98
CA VAL A 233 -4.18 4.68 -0.49
C VAL A 233 -5.48 4.12 0.08
N ALA A 234 -6.04 3.06 -0.51
CA ALA A 234 -7.29 2.49 -0.05
C ALA A 234 -7.15 1.74 1.29
N PRO A 235 -6.19 0.80 1.48
CA PRO A 235 -6.00 0.18 2.79
C PRO A 235 -5.53 1.18 3.86
N ALA A 236 -4.77 2.23 3.52
CA ALA A 236 -4.43 3.28 4.47
C ALA A 236 -5.66 4.03 4.99
N SER A 237 -6.57 4.43 4.09
CA SER A 237 -7.84 5.04 4.46
C SER A 237 -8.70 4.14 5.34
N ALA A 238 -8.83 2.86 4.98
CA ALA A 238 -9.67 1.89 5.69
C ALA A 238 -9.13 1.52 7.08
N ASN A 239 -7.83 1.65 7.31
CA ASN A 239 -7.18 1.22 8.56
C ASN A 239 -6.61 2.39 9.39
N ALA A 240 -6.93 3.64 9.04
CA ALA A 240 -6.50 4.86 9.75
C ALA A 240 -4.97 4.97 9.89
N VAL A 241 -4.25 4.77 8.81
CA VAL A 241 -2.79 4.97 8.73
C VAL A 241 -2.44 5.94 7.61
N VAL A 242 -1.19 6.38 7.58
CA VAL A 242 -0.66 7.29 6.57
C VAL A 242 0.11 6.51 5.53
N THR A 243 -0.06 6.88 4.26
CA THR A 243 0.73 6.35 3.15
C THR A 243 0.99 7.40 2.09
N LEU A 244 2.08 7.23 1.36
CA LEU A 244 2.29 7.87 0.07
C LEU A 244 2.38 6.80 -1.01
N LYS A 245 1.53 6.89 -2.03
CA LYS A 245 1.82 6.32 -3.34
C LYS A 245 2.77 7.28 -4.05
N PRO A 246 4.06 6.97 -4.19
CA PRO A 246 5.00 7.90 -4.79
C PRO A 246 4.73 8.13 -6.29
N SER A 247 5.32 9.16 -6.83
CA SER A 247 5.47 9.29 -8.28
C SER A 247 6.12 8.03 -8.86
N LEU A 248 5.63 7.59 -10.00
CA LEU A 248 6.16 6.41 -10.69
C LEU A 248 7.66 6.60 -10.96
N GLY A 249 8.46 5.61 -10.56
CA GLY A 249 9.92 5.64 -10.67
C GLY A 249 10.63 6.27 -9.46
N LEU A 250 9.94 6.91 -8.49
CA LEU A 250 10.61 7.43 -7.30
C LEU A 250 11.17 6.30 -6.41
N VAL A 251 10.45 5.17 -6.34
CA VAL A 251 10.87 3.94 -5.65
C VAL A 251 10.99 2.83 -6.68
N SER A 252 12.13 2.15 -6.69
CA SER A 252 12.41 1.05 -7.62
C SER A 252 11.46 -0.14 -7.39
N ARG A 253 11.09 -0.79 -8.50
CA ARG A 253 10.24 -2.00 -8.52
C ARG A 253 11.05 -3.28 -8.72
N ASP A 254 12.37 -3.17 -8.77
CA ASP A 254 13.23 -4.33 -8.94
C ASP A 254 12.95 -5.41 -7.88
N ARG A 255 12.78 -6.66 -8.33
CA ARG A 255 12.39 -7.80 -7.49
C ARG A 255 11.07 -7.62 -6.71
N ILE A 256 10.15 -6.83 -7.23
CA ILE A 256 8.75 -6.83 -6.77
C ILE A 256 7.92 -7.62 -7.78
N ILE A 257 7.11 -8.59 -7.31
CA ILE A 257 6.19 -9.34 -8.18
C ILE A 257 5.19 -8.35 -8.78
N PRO A 258 5.16 -8.20 -10.12
CA PRO A 258 4.45 -7.12 -10.78
C PRO A 258 2.97 -7.43 -11.06
N ILE A 259 2.19 -6.37 -11.29
CA ILE A 259 0.97 -6.39 -12.12
C ILE A 259 1.28 -5.72 -13.46
N THR A 260 1.72 -4.47 -13.46
CA THR A 260 2.03 -3.73 -14.69
C THR A 260 3.14 -2.70 -14.48
N GLU A 261 4.07 -2.65 -15.41
CA GLU A 261 5.13 -1.64 -15.43
C GLU A 261 4.59 -0.21 -15.60
N ALA A 262 3.35 -0.07 -16.08
CA ALA A 262 2.78 1.23 -16.37
C ALA A 262 2.42 2.03 -15.11
N THR A 263 2.11 1.36 -13.98
CA THR A 263 1.60 2.04 -12.78
C THR A 263 2.16 1.52 -11.46
N ASP A 264 2.78 0.34 -11.43
CA ASP A 264 3.29 -0.28 -10.19
C ASP A 264 4.32 0.60 -9.50
N THR A 265 4.19 0.73 -8.19
CA THR A 265 5.18 1.36 -7.30
C THR A 265 5.11 0.73 -5.91
N ALA A 266 6.21 0.81 -5.15
CA ALA A 266 6.18 0.57 -3.71
C ALA A 266 6.06 1.89 -2.97
N GLY A 267 5.56 1.84 -1.73
CA GLY A 267 5.44 3.03 -0.89
C GLY A 267 5.38 2.71 0.61
N PRO A 268 5.76 3.69 1.45
CA PRO A 268 5.73 3.56 2.90
C PRO A 268 4.31 3.62 3.45
N ILE A 269 4.07 2.87 4.52
CA ILE A 269 2.87 2.94 5.36
C ILE A 269 3.33 3.17 6.79
N ALA A 270 2.84 4.24 7.42
CA ALA A 270 3.27 4.67 8.75
C ALA A 270 2.09 5.21 9.57
N ARG A 271 2.33 5.60 10.83
CA ARG A 271 1.31 6.19 11.70
C ARG A 271 1.21 7.70 11.57
N SER A 272 2.25 8.37 11.05
CA SER A 272 2.30 9.82 10.86
C SER A 272 2.98 10.17 9.54
N VAL A 273 2.77 11.41 9.06
CA VAL A 273 3.46 11.95 7.89
C VAL A 273 4.96 12.09 8.17
N THR A 274 5.34 12.38 9.41
CA THR A 274 6.75 12.44 9.83
C THR A 274 7.46 11.09 9.66
N ASP A 275 6.85 10.01 10.17
CA ASP A 275 7.40 8.66 10.04
C ASP A 275 7.45 8.22 8.57
N LEU A 276 6.38 8.51 7.82
CA LEU A 276 6.30 8.24 6.39
C LEU A 276 7.46 8.89 5.63
N ALA A 277 7.74 10.18 5.89
CA ALA A 277 8.80 10.92 5.22
C ALA A 277 10.20 10.35 5.53
N ALA A 278 10.44 9.93 6.78
CA ALA A 278 11.69 9.28 7.17
C ALA A 278 11.91 7.93 6.47
N VAL A 279 10.85 7.14 6.26
CA VAL A 279 10.92 5.89 5.49
C VAL A 279 11.12 6.19 4.01
N LEU A 280 10.42 7.19 3.46
CA LEU A 280 10.54 7.56 2.04
C LEU A 280 11.96 8.04 1.70
N ASP A 281 12.65 8.77 2.58
CA ASP A 281 14.04 9.17 2.41
C ASP A 281 14.98 7.99 2.16
N VAL A 282 14.67 6.82 2.73
CA VAL A 282 15.44 5.59 2.54
C VAL A 282 15.05 4.87 1.25
N LEU A 283 13.76 4.89 0.88
CA LEU A 283 13.25 4.14 -0.27
C LEU A 283 13.53 4.82 -1.60
N ALA A 284 13.51 6.16 -1.64
CA ALA A 284 13.61 6.95 -2.86
C ALA A 284 15.01 6.90 -3.47
N GLY A 285 15.06 6.89 -4.80
CA GLY A 285 16.32 7.04 -5.53
C GLY A 285 16.41 6.21 -6.81
N LEU A 286 17.44 6.47 -7.59
CA LEU A 286 17.71 5.82 -8.87
C LEU A 286 18.15 4.36 -8.66
N ASP A 287 17.75 3.50 -9.60
CA ASP A 287 18.17 2.10 -9.63
C ASP A 287 18.37 1.67 -11.09
N PRO A 288 19.60 1.31 -11.49
CA PRO A 288 19.88 0.82 -12.84
C PRO A 288 19.10 -0.46 -13.21
N ALA A 289 18.64 -1.23 -12.22
CA ALA A 289 17.83 -2.45 -12.44
C ALA A 289 16.35 -2.13 -12.75
N ASP A 290 15.89 -0.90 -12.48
CA ASP A 290 14.56 -0.40 -12.86
C ASP A 290 14.69 0.91 -13.65
N PRO A 291 14.71 0.85 -14.99
CA PRO A 291 14.87 2.04 -15.84
C PRO A 291 13.81 3.13 -15.65
N GLU A 292 12.61 2.79 -15.13
CA GLU A 292 11.57 3.79 -14.86
C GLU A 292 12.03 4.79 -13.77
N THR A 293 13.02 4.45 -12.95
CA THR A 293 13.55 5.36 -11.93
C THR A 293 14.21 6.60 -12.53
N GLU A 294 14.63 6.56 -13.78
CA GLU A 294 15.12 7.73 -14.52
C GLU A 294 14.07 8.84 -14.66
N ALA A 295 12.78 8.48 -14.74
CA ALA A 295 11.70 9.47 -14.80
C ALA A 295 11.60 10.31 -13.52
N ALA A 296 12.07 9.78 -12.39
CA ALA A 296 12.10 10.48 -11.10
C ALA A 296 13.47 11.08 -10.75
N ARG A 297 14.42 11.11 -11.70
CA ARG A 297 15.76 11.74 -11.52
C ARG A 297 15.71 13.17 -10.94
N PRO A 298 14.74 14.05 -11.26
CA PRO A 298 14.64 15.36 -10.64
C PRO A 298 14.48 15.33 -9.11
N LEU A 299 13.98 14.23 -8.56
CA LEU A 299 13.82 14.04 -7.11
C LEU A 299 14.98 13.24 -6.48
N ALA A 300 15.97 12.82 -7.26
CA ALA A 300 17.10 12.07 -6.72
C ALA A 300 17.86 12.89 -5.66
N GLY A 301 18.07 12.28 -4.47
CA GLY A 301 18.72 12.94 -3.34
C GLY A 301 17.82 13.90 -2.56
N THR A 302 16.54 14.03 -2.91
CA THR A 302 15.57 14.80 -2.11
C THR A 302 15.42 14.18 -0.73
N ARG A 303 15.49 15.01 0.31
CA ARG A 303 15.14 14.63 1.68
C ARG A 303 13.70 15.05 1.97
N PHE A 304 12.80 14.09 1.93
CA PHE A 304 11.36 14.33 2.17
C PHE A 304 11.09 14.71 3.62
N SER A 305 11.87 14.17 4.57
CA SER A 305 11.79 14.57 5.98
C SER A 305 12.16 16.04 6.21
N ALA A 306 12.89 16.67 5.31
CA ALA A 306 13.18 18.10 5.36
C ALA A 306 12.05 18.97 4.75
N ARG A 307 11.01 18.35 4.18
CA ARG A 307 9.83 19.03 3.63
C ARG A 307 8.68 19.16 4.62
N LEU A 308 8.83 18.66 5.85
CA LEU A 308 7.82 18.74 6.91
C LEU A 308 7.65 20.20 7.34
N ASP A 309 6.59 20.83 6.85
CA ASP A 309 6.29 22.24 7.11
C ASP A 309 4.84 22.39 7.60
N PRO A 310 4.61 22.83 8.85
CA PRO A 310 3.26 23.09 9.34
C PRO A 310 2.52 24.19 8.56
N ALA A 311 3.25 24.99 7.78
CA ALA A 311 2.69 25.98 6.88
C ALA A 311 2.57 25.48 5.42
N GLY A 312 2.81 24.22 5.14
CA GLY A 312 2.86 23.62 3.78
C GLY A 312 1.58 23.80 2.95
N LEU A 313 0.46 24.12 3.58
CA LEU A 313 -0.81 24.46 2.91
C LEU A 313 -1.11 25.96 2.90
N ARG A 314 -0.32 26.80 3.57
CA ARG A 314 -0.58 28.23 3.63
C ARG A 314 -0.48 28.88 2.25
N GLY A 315 -1.57 29.56 1.85
CA GLY A 315 -1.66 30.23 0.55
C GLY A 315 -1.89 29.29 -0.64
N LYS A 316 -1.91 27.98 -0.44
CA LYS A 316 -2.27 27.02 -1.47
C LYS A 316 -3.77 27.03 -1.72
N LYS A 317 -4.18 26.73 -2.94
CA LYS A 317 -5.59 26.51 -3.29
C LYS A 317 -5.80 25.01 -3.57
N VAL A 318 -6.69 24.38 -2.82
CA VAL A 318 -6.97 22.94 -2.91
C VAL A 318 -8.35 22.71 -3.52
N GLY A 319 -8.39 21.91 -4.58
CA GLY A 319 -9.61 21.47 -5.25
C GLY A 319 -10.15 20.19 -4.60
N ILE A 320 -11.29 20.25 -3.93
CA ILE A 320 -11.97 19.04 -3.45
C ILE A 320 -12.73 18.40 -4.61
N VAL A 321 -12.34 17.18 -4.94
CA VAL A 321 -12.95 16.41 -6.02
C VAL A 321 -14.02 15.50 -5.45
N ARG A 322 -15.20 15.51 -6.07
CA ARG A 322 -16.31 14.61 -5.74
C ARG A 322 -16.63 13.67 -6.90
N GLN A 323 -17.24 12.55 -6.58
CA GLN A 323 -17.81 11.65 -7.59
C GLN A 323 -19.13 12.22 -8.11
N THR A 324 -19.47 11.90 -9.35
CA THR A 324 -20.77 12.26 -9.94
C THR A 324 -21.93 11.68 -9.13
N HIS A 325 -21.74 10.50 -8.55
CA HIS A 325 -22.70 9.83 -7.67
C HIS A 325 -22.01 9.42 -6.38
N ASP A 326 -22.43 10.04 -5.28
CA ASP A 326 -21.92 9.65 -3.96
C ASP A 326 -22.43 8.25 -3.59
N LEU A 327 -21.50 7.30 -3.50
CA LEU A 327 -21.78 5.94 -3.02
C LEU A 327 -22.02 5.90 -1.52
N ASP A 328 -21.46 6.87 -0.81
CA ASP A 328 -21.55 7.06 0.63
C ASP A 328 -22.56 8.16 0.93
N PRO A 329 -23.64 7.89 1.70
CA PRO A 329 -24.62 8.91 2.06
C PRO A 329 -24.01 10.05 2.89
N ASP A 330 -22.93 9.78 3.65
CA ASP A 330 -22.24 10.77 4.47
C ASP A 330 -21.17 11.55 3.70
N ALA A 331 -20.98 11.29 2.40
CA ALA A 331 -19.94 11.92 1.59
C ALA A 331 -19.95 13.47 1.66
N PRO A 332 -21.11 14.16 1.64
CA PRO A 332 -21.12 15.62 1.78
C PRO A 332 -20.53 16.09 3.12
N ALA A 333 -20.88 15.43 4.23
CA ALA A 333 -20.37 15.77 5.56
C ALA A 333 -18.85 15.54 5.66
N TRP A 334 -18.36 14.45 5.05
CA TRP A 334 -16.93 14.17 5.00
C TRP A 334 -16.16 15.18 4.15
N ARG A 335 -16.72 15.64 3.02
CA ARG A 335 -16.11 16.70 2.21
C ARG A 335 -16.03 18.02 2.98
N GLU A 336 -17.10 18.40 3.71
CA GLU A 336 -17.06 19.61 4.53
C GLU A 336 -16.04 19.50 5.66
N ARG A 337 -15.94 18.34 6.33
CA ARG A 337 -14.88 18.09 7.33
C ARG A 337 -13.48 18.25 6.72
N LEU A 338 -13.24 17.68 5.53
CA LEU A 338 -11.98 17.85 4.82
C LEU A 338 -11.73 19.31 4.47
N ALA A 339 -12.74 20.02 3.96
CA ALA A 339 -12.64 21.44 3.63
C ALA A 339 -12.31 22.29 4.86
N ALA A 340 -12.95 22.02 6.00
CA ALA A 340 -12.67 22.70 7.25
C ALA A 340 -11.23 22.49 7.73
N ALA A 341 -10.74 21.24 7.67
CA ALA A 341 -9.36 20.91 8.05
C ALA A 341 -8.32 21.57 7.13
N LEU A 342 -8.57 21.58 5.81
CA LEU A 342 -7.71 22.26 4.83
C LEU A 342 -7.67 23.79 5.07
N ARG A 343 -8.81 24.41 5.35
CA ARG A 343 -8.87 25.84 5.70
C ARG A 343 -8.13 26.14 7.01
N ALA A 344 -8.28 25.28 8.02
CA ALA A 344 -7.56 25.40 9.28
C ALA A 344 -6.04 25.28 9.09
N ALA A 345 -5.59 24.51 8.10
CA ALA A 345 -4.19 24.42 7.69
C ALA A 345 -3.70 25.60 6.82
N GLY A 346 -4.58 26.59 6.53
CA GLY A 346 -4.24 27.81 5.81
C GLY A 346 -4.46 27.77 4.29
N ALA A 347 -5.12 26.72 3.77
CA ALA A 347 -5.47 26.63 2.37
C ALA A 347 -6.77 27.39 2.04
N SER A 348 -6.89 27.87 0.81
CA SER A 348 -8.19 28.16 0.21
C SER A 348 -8.74 26.90 -0.44
N VAL A 349 -10.05 26.69 -0.39
CA VAL A 349 -10.70 25.47 -0.85
C VAL A 349 -11.80 25.78 -1.85
N VAL A 350 -11.86 25.00 -2.92
CA VAL A 350 -12.93 25.04 -3.93
C VAL A 350 -13.40 23.62 -4.24
N GLU A 351 -14.70 23.43 -4.43
CA GLU A 351 -15.19 22.17 -5.03
C GLU A 351 -14.99 22.19 -6.53
N THR A 352 -14.42 21.12 -7.06
CA THR A 352 -14.27 20.92 -8.51
C THR A 352 -15.56 20.33 -9.09
N PRO A 353 -15.77 20.41 -10.40
CA PRO A 353 -16.85 19.68 -11.06
C PRO A 353 -16.80 18.18 -10.75
N PRO A 354 -17.95 17.50 -10.64
CA PRO A 354 -18.00 16.08 -10.32
C PRO A 354 -17.25 15.24 -11.36
N GLN A 355 -16.57 14.21 -10.89
CA GLN A 355 -15.86 13.25 -11.74
C GLN A 355 -16.64 11.92 -11.79
N MET A 356 -16.75 11.34 -12.98
CA MET A 356 -17.35 10.01 -13.14
C MET A 356 -16.43 8.96 -12.53
N LEU A 357 -17.03 8.04 -11.77
CA LEU A 357 -16.38 6.82 -11.32
C LEU A 357 -16.06 5.97 -12.56
N GLY A 358 -14.75 5.81 -12.82
CA GLY A 358 -14.32 4.95 -13.90
C GLY A 358 -14.86 5.44 -15.26
N GLU A 359 -14.28 6.50 -15.83
CA GLU A 359 -14.39 6.64 -17.26
C GLU A 359 -13.98 5.28 -17.83
N THR A 360 -14.94 4.60 -18.46
CA THR A 360 -14.76 3.24 -19.02
C THR A 360 -13.46 3.14 -19.79
N ARG A 361 -13.08 4.20 -20.49
CA ARG A 361 -11.86 4.30 -21.27
C ARG A 361 -10.58 4.11 -20.44
N PHE A 362 -10.45 4.76 -19.27
CA PHE A 362 -9.26 4.59 -18.44
C PHE A 362 -9.15 3.16 -17.91
N ARG A 363 -10.29 2.57 -17.56
CA ARG A 363 -10.34 1.18 -17.11
C ARG A 363 -10.00 0.21 -18.24
N ASP A 364 -10.56 0.40 -19.41
CA ASP A 364 -10.37 -0.50 -20.57
C ASP A 364 -8.91 -0.46 -21.06
N ASP A 365 -8.34 0.74 -21.19
CA ASP A 365 -6.92 0.90 -21.51
C ASP A 365 -6.03 0.31 -20.40
N PHE A 366 -6.38 0.51 -19.11
CA PHE A 366 -5.66 -0.11 -18.00
C PHE A 366 -5.71 -1.63 -18.06
N MET A 367 -6.87 -2.25 -18.29
CA MET A 367 -7.02 -3.70 -18.40
C MET A 367 -6.21 -4.26 -19.58
N THR A 368 -6.22 -3.58 -20.71
CA THR A 368 -5.39 -3.94 -21.88
C THR A 368 -3.91 -3.97 -21.52
N VAL A 369 -3.42 -2.90 -20.88
CA VAL A 369 -2.02 -2.78 -20.46
C VAL A 369 -1.68 -3.82 -19.39
N ALA A 370 -2.52 -3.97 -18.38
CA ALA A 370 -2.25 -4.85 -17.25
C ALA A 370 -2.25 -6.34 -17.62
N HIS A 371 -3.16 -6.81 -18.48
CA HIS A 371 -3.13 -8.20 -18.94
C HIS A 371 -1.84 -8.52 -19.71
N TYR A 372 -1.43 -7.62 -20.59
CA TYR A 372 -0.19 -7.79 -21.36
C TYR A 372 1.05 -7.79 -20.45
N ASP A 373 1.16 -6.79 -19.57
CA ASP A 373 2.30 -6.65 -18.67
C ASP A 373 2.35 -7.75 -17.63
N PHE A 374 1.20 -8.19 -17.08
CA PHE A 374 1.16 -9.20 -16.04
C PHE A 374 1.76 -10.52 -16.52
N LYS A 375 1.33 -11.03 -17.68
CA LYS A 375 1.89 -12.26 -18.26
C LYS A 375 3.40 -12.14 -18.48
N ARG A 376 3.83 -11.06 -19.11
CA ARG A 376 5.23 -10.81 -19.41
C ARG A 376 6.06 -10.63 -18.14
N GLY A 377 5.60 -9.78 -17.24
CA GLY A 377 6.30 -9.43 -16.00
C GLY A 377 6.39 -10.59 -15.03
N VAL A 378 5.32 -11.38 -14.84
CA VAL A 378 5.35 -12.58 -14.00
C VAL A 378 6.30 -13.60 -14.57
N ASN A 379 6.24 -13.91 -15.87
CA ASN A 379 7.16 -14.88 -16.49
C ASN A 379 8.63 -14.45 -16.35
N ALA A 380 8.92 -13.16 -16.55
CA ALA A 380 10.25 -12.60 -16.36
C ALA A 380 10.71 -12.69 -14.89
N TYR A 381 9.83 -12.38 -13.93
CA TYR A 381 10.11 -12.51 -12.51
C TYR A 381 10.42 -13.94 -12.10
N LEU A 382 9.60 -14.91 -12.53
CA LEU A 382 9.78 -16.33 -12.21
C LEU A 382 11.12 -16.84 -12.74
N THR A 383 11.47 -16.50 -13.99
CA THR A 383 12.76 -16.85 -14.59
C THR A 383 13.92 -16.21 -13.83
N ALA A 384 13.83 -14.93 -13.53
CA ALA A 384 14.89 -14.17 -12.90
C ALA A 384 15.16 -14.56 -11.44
N THR A 385 14.16 -15.14 -10.75
CA THR A 385 14.30 -15.57 -9.34
C THR A 385 14.49 -17.07 -9.18
N GLY A 386 14.39 -17.85 -10.26
CA GLY A 386 14.41 -19.31 -10.18
C GLY A 386 13.24 -19.88 -9.38
N ALA A 387 12.07 -19.23 -9.46
CA ALA A 387 10.88 -19.63 -8.75
C ALA A 387 10.41 -21.05 -9.13
N PRO A 388 9.62 -21.75 -8.28
CA PRO A 388 9.22 -23.15 -8.52
C PRO A 388 8.27 -23.33 -9.72
N MET A 389 7.69 -22.24 -10.25
CA MET A 389 6.85 -22.23 -11.45
C MET A 389 7.63 -21.57 -12.60
N ALA A 390 7.53 -22.10 -13.82
CA ALA A 390 8.25 -21.56 -14.97
C ALA A 390 7.47 -20.44 -15.68
N SER A 391 6.14 -20.43 -15.58
CA SER A 391 5.30 -19.48 -16.31
C SER A 391 3.95 -19.22 -15.60
N LEU A 392 3.24 -18.18 -16.07
CA LEU A 392 1.85 -17.92 -15.67
C LEU A 392 0.92 -19.08 -16.09
N ALA A 393 1.18 -19.71 -17.23
CA ALA A 393 0.43 -20.90 -17.66
C ALA A 393 0.54 -22.05 -16.65
N ASP A 394 1.74 -22.30 -16.12
CA ASP A 394 1.96 -23.33 -15.10
C ASP A 394 1.23 -22.99 -13.80
N ILE A 395 1.21 -21.71 -13.41
CA ILE A 395 0.46 -21.25 -12.24
C ILE A 395 -1.05 -21.47 -12.42
N VAL A 396 -1.60 -21.11 -13.57
CA VAL A 396 -3.02 -21.29 -13.89
C VAL A 396 -3.40 -22.79 -13.87
N ALA A 397 -2.57 -23.63 -14.51
CA ALA A 397 -2.77 -25.07 -14.52
C ALA A 397 -2.64 -25.70 -13.12
N PHE A 398 -1.63 -25.29 -12.36
CA PHE A 398 -1.44 -25.71 -10.98
C PHE A 398 -2.67 -25.38 -10.12
N ASN A 399 -3.18 -24.16 -10.21
CA ASN A 399 -4.37 -23.73 -9.46
C ASN A 399 -5.60 -24.56 -9.86
N ALA A 400 -5.80 -24.81 -11.15
CA ALA A 400 -6.93 -25.59 -11.67
C ALA A 400 -6.95 -27.05 -11.20
N ALA A 401 -5.81 -27.61 -10.81
CA ALA A 401 -5.73 -28.99 -10.31
C ALA A 401 -6.31 -29.16 -8.89
N ASP A 402 -6.42 -28.09 -8.09
CA ASP A 402 -7.03 -28.10 -6.75
C ASP A 402 -7.61 -26.71 -6.42
N PRO A 403 -8.67 -26.29 -7.11
CA PRO A 403 -9.15 -24.92 -7.02
C PRO A 403 -9.72 -24.58 -5.65
N ALA A 404 -10.32 -25.54 -4.95
CA ALA A 404 -10.89 -25.32 -3.62
C ALA A 404 -9.86 -24.86 -2.59
N LYS A 405 -8.60 -25.33 -2.74
CA LYS A 405 -7.50 -25.00 -1.85
C LYS A 405 -6.67 -23.80 -2.34
N ARG A 406 -6.45 -23.73 -3.66
CA ARG A 406 -5.47 -22.82 -4.24
C ARG A 406 -6.07 -21.50 -4.71
N VAL A 407 -7.30 -21.53 -5.19
CA VAL A 407 -8.03 -20.36 -5.67
C VAL A 407 -9.53 -20.47 -5.33
N PRO A 408 -9.89 -20.48 -4.04
CA PRO A 408 -11.28 -20.73 -3.59
C PRO A 408 -12.27 -19.68 -4.10
N TRP A 409 -11.81 -18.53 -4.55
CA TRP A 409 -12.60 -17.46 -5.14
C TRP A 409 -12.56 -17.46 -6.68
N GLY A 410 -11.82 -18.39 -7.30
CA GLY A 410 -11.55 -18.44 -8.73
C GLY A 410 -10.25 -17.75 -9.12
N GLN A 411 -9.96 -17.73 -10.44
CA GLN A 411 -8.73 -17.13 -11.02
C GLN A 411 -8.99 -16.44 -12.36
N THR A 412 -10.07 -15.67 -12.44
CA THR A 412 -10.52 -15.08 -13.73
C THR A 412 -9.51 -14.11 -14.33
N LEU A 413 -8.84 -13.29 -13.49
CA LEU A 413 -7.84 -12.34 -13.97
C LEU A 413 -6.52 -13.01 -14.37
N LEU A 414 -6.06 -14.03 -13.62
CA LEU A 414 -4.90 -14.83 -13.99
C LEU A 414 -5.13 -15.52 -15.35
N ALA A 415 -6.28 -16.19 -15.49
CA ALA A 415 -6.64 -16.89 -16.72
C ALA A 415 -6.79 -15.92 -17.91
N ALA A 416 -7.43 -14.76 -17.70
CA ALA A 416 -7.55 -13.74 -18.74
C ALA A 416 -6.20 -13.16 -19.15
N SER A 417 -5.29 -12.96 -18.16
CA SER A 417 -3.93 -12.50 -18.47
C SER A 417 -3.11 -13.56 -19.22
N GLU A 418 -3.31 -14.86 -18.92
CA GLU A 418 -2.64 -15.91 -19.69
C GLU A 418 -3.18 -16.01 -21.13
N ALA A 419 -4.49 -15.89 -21.31
CA ALA A 419 -5.17 -16.09 -22.59
C ALA A 419 -5.26 -14.81 -23.44
N HIS A 420 -4.70 -13.67 -23.01
CA HIS A 420 -4.87 -12.41 -23.73
C HIS A 420 -4.29 -12.47 -25.16
N THR A 421 -4.94 -11.71 -26.07
CA THR A 421 -4.53 -11.55 -27.46
C THR A 421 -4.07 -10.13 -27.79
N VAL A 422 -3.73 -9.35 -26.78
CA VAL A 422 -3.25 -7.96 -26.92
C VAL A 422 -1.93 -7.99 -27.69
N THR A 423 -1.87 -7.21 -28.80
CA THR A 423 -0.64 -7.08 -29.57
C THR A 423 0.31 -6.02 -28.95
N PRO A 424 1.62 -6.05 -29.25
CA PRO A 424 2.55 -5.01 -28.80
C PRO A 424 2.12 -3.59 -29.17
N GLU A 425 1.53 -3.42 -30.36
CA GLU A 425 1.05 -2.13 -30.86
C GLU A 425 -0.15 -1.65 -30.05
N ALA A 426 -1.16 -2.50 -29.85
CA ALA A 426 -2.34 -2.18 -29.04
C ALA A 426 -1.95 -1.86 -27.59
N TYR A 427 -0.99 -2.59 -27.01
CA TYR A 427 -0.42 -2.31 -25.70
C TYR A 427 0.23 -0.93 -25.66
N ALA A 428 1.13 -0.61 -26.60
CA ALA A 428 1.85 0.67 -26.62
C ALA A 428 0.89 1.86 -26.77
N GLU A 429 -0.12 1.73 -27.63
CA GLU A 429 -1.16 2.74 -27.82
C GLU A 429 -2.00 2.94 -26.55
N ALA A 430 -2.49 1.85 -25.92
CA ALA A 430 -3.28 1.91 -24.71
C ALA A 430 -2.48 2.53 -23.55
N ARG A 431 -1.22 2.12 -23.38
CA ARG A 431 -0.31 2.66 -22.36
C ARG A 431 -0.08 4.17 -22.52
N THR A 432 0.22 4.59 -23.74
CA THR A 432 0.45 6.01 -24.08
C THR A 432 -0.79 6.84 -23.85
N ARG A 433 -1.93 6.39 -24.38
CA ARG A 433 -3.22 7.07 -24.30
C ARG A 433 -3.69 7.19 -22.83
N ASN A 434 -3.54 6.11 -22.06
CA ASN A 434 -3.94 6.07 -20.65
C ASN A 434 -3.10 7.05 -19.80
N ARG A 435 -1.76 7.00 -19.91
CA ARG A 435 -0.86 7.89 -19.17
C ARG A 435 -1.08 9.37 -19.55
N ALA A 436 -1.12 9.68 -20.83
CA ALA A 436 -1.33 11.04 -21.31
C ALA A 436 -2.71 11.59 -20.90
N GLY A 437 -3.77 10.80 -21.09
CA GLY A 437 -5.13 11.18 -20.72
C GLY A 437 -5.30 11.38 -19.21
N ALA A 438 -4.68 10.52 -18.39
CA ALA A 438 -4.73 10.64 -16.94
C ALA A 438 -3.99 11.89 -16.43
N ARG A 439 -2.81 12.19 -16.98
CA ARG A 439 -2.08 13.44 -16.68
C ARG A 439 -2.86 14.67 -17.07
N ALA A 440 -3.38 14.69 -18.30
CA ALA A 440 -4.22 15.78 -18.79
C ALA A 440 -5.45 16.01 -17.88
N ARG A 441 -6.10 14.93 -17.41
CA ARG A 441 -7.25 15.03 -16.49
C ARG A 441 -6.89 15.73 -15.18
N ILE A 442 -5.77 15.39 -14.56
CA ILE A 442 -5.29 16.05 -13.33
C ILE A 442 -4.96 17.51 -13.61
N ASP A 443 -4.19 17.78 -14.66
CA ASP A 443 -3.79 19.13 -15.05
C ASP A 443 -4.99 20.03 -15.38
N ASP A 444 -6.00 19.51 -16.08
CA ASP A 444 -7.21 20.25 -16.42
C ASP A 444 -8.04 20.58 -15.18
N LEU A 445 -8.18 19.62 -14.23
CA LEU A 445 -8.85 19.88 -12.96
C LEU A 445 -8.16 20.98 -12.17
N LEU A 446 -6.83 20.93 -12.07
CA LEU A 446 -6.03 21.92 -11.37
C LEU A 446 -6.11 23.29 -12.05
N ARG A 447 -5.89 23.34 -13.36
CA ARG A 447 -5.85 24.59 -14.15
C ARG A 447 -7.22 25.26 -14.21
N ALA A 448 -8.29 24.50 -14.50
CA ALA A 448 -9.65 25.06 -14.64
C ALA A 448 -10.17 25.68 -13.34
N ASN A 449 -9.69 25.21 -12.18
CA ASN A 449 -10.10 25.69 -10.87
C ASN A 449 -9.03 26.59 -10.21
N GLY A 450 -7.89 26.80 -10.86
CA GLY A 450 -6.76 27.55 -10.32
C GLY A 450 -6.20 26.92 -9.04
N CYS A 451 -6.15 25.58 -8.97
CA CYS A 451 -5.72 24.82 -7.80
C CYS A 451 -4.26 24.40 -7.90
N ASP A 452 -3.60 24.32 -6.75
CA ASP A 452 -2.24 23.77 -6.61
C ASP A 452 -2.29 22.25 -6.42
N LEU A 453 -3.25 21.76 -5.66
CA LEU A 453 -3.43 20.34 -5.30
C LEU A 453 -4.90 19.94 -5.46
N LEU A 454 -5.16 18.65 -5.63
CA LEU A 454 -6.48 18.04 -5.48
C LEU A 454 -6.58 17.30 -4.15
N ALA A 455 -7.79 17.21 -3.62
CA ALA A 455 -8.09 16.41 -2.43
C ALA A 455 -9.42 15.66 -2.60
N GLY A 456 -9.53 14.53 -1.93
CA GLY A 456 -10.78 13.76 -1.88
C GLY A 456 -10.91 12.98 -0.59
N THR A 457 -12.12 12.58 -0.25
CA THR A 457 -12.38 11.69 0.90
C THR A 457 -12.12 10.23 0.54
N GLY A 458 -11.78 9.42 1.53
CA GLY A 458 -11.39 8.04 1.32
C GLY A 458 -10.07 7.94 0.56
N SER A 459 -9.99 6.97 -0.35
CA SER A 459 -8.81 6.74 -1.21
C SER A 459 -8.75 7.66 -2.43
N ALA A 460 -9.83 8.39 -2.74
CA ALA A 460 -9.99 9.18 -3.96
C ALA A 460 -9.55 8.47 -5.28
N SER A 461 -9.57 7.13 -5.30
CA SER A 461 -9.07 6.28 -6.41
C SER A 461 -9.88 6.44 -7.71
N PHE A 462 -10.97 7.19 -7.69
CA PHE A 462 -11.72 7.59 -8.89
C PHE A 462 -10.99 8.65 -9.72
N ILE A 463 -9.99 9.34 -9.15
CA ILE A 463 -9.07 10.20 -9.91
C ILE A 463 -7.96 9.31 -10.46
N PRO A 464 -7.59 9.43 -11.74
CA PRO A 464 -6.66 8.51 -12.38
C PRO A 464 -5.18 8.81 -12.04
N PHE A 465 -4.86 9.14 -10.78
CA PHE A 465 -3.49 9.48 -10.37
C PHE A 465 -2.51 8.32 -10.57
N ALA A 466 -2.96 7.08 -10.37
CA ALA A 466 -2.12 5.90 -10.59
C ALA A 466 -1.68 5.81 -12.06
N MET A 467 -2.64 5.94 -13.01
CA MET A 467 -2.37 5.92 -14.45
C MET A 467 -1.51 7.09 -14.90
N ALA A 468 -1.69 8.26 -14.27
CA ALA A 468 -0.85 9.44 -14.50
C ALA A 468 0.60 9.25 -14.02
N GLY A 469 0.87 8.24 -13.18
CA GLY A 469 2.11 8.10 -12.43
C GLY A 469 2.28 9.20 -11.36
N ALA A 470 1.22 9.94 -11.04
CA ALA A 470 1.25 11.06 -10.10
C ALA A 470 1.21 10.58 -8.64
N PRO A 471 1.80 11.33 -7.68
CA PRO A 471 1.79 10.94 -6.28
C PRO A 471 0.42 11.17 -5.64
N ALA A 472 0.11 10.35 -4.61
CA ALA A 472 -1.07 10.51 -3.78
C ALA A 472 -0.74 10.17 -2.32
N LEU A 473 -1.06 11.08 -1.40
CA LEU A 473 -0.84 10.92 0.03
C LEU A 473 -2.19 10.77 0.74
N THR A 474 -2.37 9.65 1.45
CA THR A 474 -3.55 9.40 2.28
C THR A 474 -3.20 9.46 3.75
N LEU A 475 -4.06 10.12 4.53
CA LEU A 475 -3.96 10.21 5.99
C LEU A 475 -5.36 10.10 6.63
N PRO A 476 -5.44 9.78 7.94
CA PRO A 476 -6.72 9.67 8.63
C PRO A 476 -7.45 11.03 8.71
N LEU A 477 -8.71 11.09 8.24
CA LEU A 477 -9.58 12.27 8.36
C LEU A 477 -10.46 12.20 9.62
N GLY A 478 -10.81 10.99 10.04
CA GLY A 478 -11.67 10.79 11.21
C GLY A 478 -12.27 9.39 11.26
N ARG A 479 -13.32 9.25 12.06
CA ARG A 479 -14.10 8.00 12.20
C ARG A 479 -15.57 8.28 12.09
N ARG A 480 -16.32 7.37 11.50
CA ARG A 480 -17.79 7.37 11.51
C ARG A 480 -18.32 7.10 12.91
N ALA A 481 -19.59 7.35 13.12
CA ALA A 481 -20.26 6.98 14.38
C ALA A 481 -20.15 5.48 14.70
N SER A 482 -20.03 4.64 13.68
CA SER A 482 -19.76 3.18 13.81
C SER A 482 -18.36 2.86 14.31
N GLY A 483 -17.43 3.82 14.33
CA GLY A 483 -16.00 3.61 14.58
C GLY A 483 -15.17 3.34 13.31
N GLU A 484 -15.81 3.18 12.15
CA GLU A 484 -15.15 2.94 10.87
C GLU A 484 -14.26 4.13 10.48
N PRO A 485 -12.99 3.90 10.12
CA PRO A 485 -12.11 4.97 9.68
C PRO A 485 -12.53 5.59 8.34
N MET A 486 -12.23 6.88 8.20
CA MET A 486 -12.30 7.63 6.95
C MET A 486 -10.98 8.35 6.72
N GLY A 487 -10.38 8.18 5.55
CA GLY A 487 -9.18 8.90 5.13
C GLY A 487 -9.48 10.17 4.34
N ALA A 488 -8.45 10.98 4.18
CA ALA A 488 -8.34 12.03 3.18
C ALA A 488 -7.15 11.73 2.27
N THR A 489 -7.30 11.91 0.98
CA THR A 489 -6.22 11.71 0.00
C THR A 489 -5.93 13.02 -0.73
N LEU A 490 -4.69 13.49 -0.62
CA LEU A 490 -4.13 14.60 -1.38
C LEU A 490 -3.47 14.06 -2.65
N ILE A 491 -3.62 14.76 -3.78
CA ILE A 491 -3.10 14.35 -5.09
C ILE A 491 -2.37 15.54 -5.72
N GLY A 492 -1.12 15.32 -6.11
CA GLY A 492 -0.29 16.29 -6.84
C GLY A 492 -0.12 15.94 -8.30
N ARG A 493 0.65 16.76 -9.02
CA ARG A 493 1.17 16.41 -10.35
C ARG A 493 2.32 15.42 -10.21
N PHE A 494 2.66 14.79 -11.30
CA PHE A 494 3.84 13.93 -11.37
C PHE A 494 5.09 14.68 -10.88
N LEU A 495 5.85 14.07 -9.95
CA LEU A 495 7.03 14.59 -9.25
C LEU A 495 6.76 15.68 -8.18
N GLU A 496 5.53 15.90 -7.76
CA GLU A 496 5.19 16.80 -6.65
C GLU A 496 5.15 16.07 -5.29
N ASP A 497 5.90 14.99 -5.12
CA ASP A 497 5.94 14.19 -3.88
C ASP A 497 6.32 15.02 -2.65
N GLY A 498 7.31 15.90 -2.78
CA GLY A 498 7.73 16.80 -1.70
C GLY A 498 6.65 17.79 -1.29
N GLU A 499 5.91 18.32 -2.25
CA GLU A 499 4.78 19.23 -2.01
C GLU A 499 3.63 18.50 -1.28
N LEU A 500 3.39 17.23 -1.64
CA LEU A 500 2.38 16.42 -0.94
C LEU A 500 2.80 16.07 0.49
N VAL A 501 4.09 15.81 0.75
CA VAL A 501 4.58 15.57 2.11
C VAL A 501 4.39 16.83 2.96
N ALA A 502 4.74 18.02 2.46
CA ALA A 502 4.52 19.29 3.15
C ALA A 502 3.02 19.55 3.42
N ALA A 503 2.17 19.37 2.40
CA ALA A 503 0.73 19.56 2.51
C ALA A 503 0.09 18.53 3.45
N GLY A 504 0.51 17.26 3.39
CA GLY A 504 0.05 16.19 4.26
C GLY A 504 0.39 16.45 5.73
N TYR A 505 1.61 16.89 6.00
CA TYR A 505 2.05 17.26 7.34
C TYR A 505 1.22 18.43 7.91
N ALA A 506 1.05 19.51 7.14
CA ALA A 506 0.22 20.64 7.55
C ALA A 506 -1.24 20.24 7.83
N LEU A 507 -1.82 19.34 7.02
CA LEU A 507 -3.17 18.82 7.23
C LEU A 507 -3.26 17.92 8.47
N GLU A 508 -2.25 17.06 8.71
CA GLU A 508 -2.16 16.23 9.92
C GLU A 508 -2.13 17.07 11.19
N GLU A 509 -1.29 18.10 11.23
CA GLU A 509 -1.19 19.05 12.34
C GLU A 509 -2.52 19.78 12.60
N ALA A 510 -3.18 20.26 11.55
CA ALA A 510 -4.48 20.93 11.66
C ALA A 510 -5.58 20.00 12.21
N LEU A 511 -5.60 18.73 11.77
CA LEU A 511 -6.53 17.71 12.28
C LEU A 511 -6.23 17.35 13.74
N ALA A 512 -4.97 17.30 14.15
CA ALA A 512 -4.58 17.07 15.54
C ALA A 512 -4.99 18.24 16.45
N ALA A 513 -4.78 19.48 16.01
CA ALA A 513 -5.20 20.68 16.73
C ALA A 513 -6.72 20.81 16.88
N GLY A 514 -7.49 20.41 15.89
CA GLY A 514 -8.96 20.43 15.93
C GLY A 514 -9.60 19.36 16.81
N LYS A 515 -8.78 18.49 17.43
CA LYS A 515 -9.20 17.51 18.45
C LYS A 515 -9.07 18.07 19.87
N ALA A 516 -8.49 19.25 20.03
CA ALA A 516 -8.28 19.91 21.32
C ALA A 516 -9.50 20.75 21.72
#